data_de222329e88b55bec8007ebc84159fcf
#
_entry.id   de222329e88b55bec8007ebc84159fcf
#
_cell.length_a   1.000
_cell.length_b   1.000
_cell.length_c   1.000
_cell.angle_alpha   90.00
_cell.angle_beta   90.00
_cell.angle_gamma   90.00
#
_symmetry.space_group_name_H-M   'P 1'
#
loop_
_entity.id
_entity.type
_entity.pdbx_description
1 polymer ?
#
loop_
_entity_poly.entity_id
_entity_poly.type
_entity_poly.pdbx_seq_one_letter_code
_entity_poly.pdbx_strand_id
1 'polypeptide(L)'
;FYVLTLSTLLGMYFMISAGHFLMFFIGLETASIPMAALVAFDKYRHHSAEAGAKYILTALFSSGLLLYGLSLIYGTVGTLYFADIPAHLDGSPLQIMAFVFFFSGMGFKISLVPFHLWTADVYEGAPSTVTAYLSVISKGSAAFVLMTILYKVFAPMVVQWQEVLYWVIIASITLANLFALRQENLKRLMAFSSISQAGYIMLGVISGTSLGMTSLVYYVLIYLFANLAVFTVITIVALRSHKFTLEDYNGLYTTNPKLAFLMTLALFSLAGIPPFAGFFSKFFIFAAAFESGFHLLVFIALINTILSLYYY
;
A
#
# COMPACT_ATOMS: atom_id res chain seq x y z
N PHE A 1 19.91 12.51 1.56
CA PHE A 1 19.09 11.30 1.39
C PHE A 1 18.78 10.66 2.74
N TYR A 2 19.78 10.19 3.49
CA TYR A 2 19.57 9.45 4.75
C TYR A 2 18.77 10.22 5.81
N VAL A 3 19.01 11.52 5.97
CA VAL A 3 18.25 12.34 6.93
C VAL A 3 16.76 12.33 6.59
N LEU A 4 16.40 12.52 5.31
CA LEU A 4 14.99 12.48 4.87
C LEU A 4 14.37 11.09 5.09
N THR A 5 15.13 10.02 4.78
CA THR A 5 14.67 8.63 4.99
C THR A 5 14.41 8.37 6.49
N LEU A 6 15.34 8.77 7.37
CA LEU A 6 15.17 8.62 8.82
C LEU A 6 14.01 9.46 9.36
N SER A 7 13.79 10.67 8.82
CA SER A 7 12.63 11.49 9.19
C SER A 7 11.32 10.79 8.80
N THR A 8 11.24 10.17 7.62
CA THR A 8 10.03 9.42 7.22
C THR A 8 9.80 8.21 8.13
N LEU A 9 10.86 7.48 8.49
CA LEU A 9 10.78 6.35 9.44
C LEU A 9 10.30 6.81 10.82
N LEU A 10 10.82 7.93 11.32
CA LEU A 10 10.37 8.50 12.58
C LEU A 10 8.88 8.82 12.56
N GLY A 11 8.38 9.41 11.45
CA GLY A 11 6.95 9.64 11.26
C GLY A 11 6.12 8.34 11.29
N MET A 12 6.61 7.28 10.65
CA MET A 12 5.95 5.97 10.69
C MET A 12 5.92 5.37 12.10
N TYR A 13 6.98 5.50 12.87
CA TYR A 13 6.99 5.08 14.28
C TYR A 13 5.98 5.86 15.11
N PHE A 14 5.85 7.18 14.92
CA PHE A 14 4.83 7.98 15.58
C PHE A 14 3.42 7.56 15.21
N MET A 15 3.16 7.23 13.94
CA MET A 15 1.85 6.70 13.53
C MET A 15 1.53 5.37 14.22
N ILE A 16 2.49 4.43 14.24
CA ILE A 16 2.28 3.07 14.77
C ILE A 16 2.11 3.10 16.29
N SER A 17 2.84 3.95 16.99
CA SER A 17 2.79 4.08 18.45
C SER A 17 1.69 5.02 18.95
N ALA A 18 0.93 5.65 18.05
CA ALA A 18 -0.07 6.63 18.42
C ALA A 18 -1.21 6.01 19.26
N GLY A 19 -1.57 6.65 20.34
CA GLY A 19 -2.78 6.42 21.12
C GLY A 19 -3.79 7.57 21.02
N HIS A 20 -3.49 8.56 20.20
CA HIS A 20 -4.28 9.78 20.00
C HIS A 20 -4.21 10.24 18.56
N PHE A 21 -5.32 10.67 17.96
CA PHE A 21 -5.37 11.04 16.54
C PHE A 21 -4.46 12.22 16.16
N LEU A 22 -4.19 13.18 17.04
CA LEU A 22 -3.24 14.24 16.73
C LEU A 22 -1.81 13.69 16.58
N MET A 23 -1.40 12.76 17.45
CA MET A 23 -0.08 12.12 17.34
C MET A 23 0.03 11.28 16.06
N PHE A 24 -1.05 10.56 15.73
CA PHE A 24 -1.16 9.84 14.46
C PHE A 24 -1.01 10.79 13.26
N PHE A 25 -1.71 11.94 13.25
CA PHE A 25 -1.66 12.91 12.18
C PHE A 25 -0.28 13.56 12.05
N ILE A 26 0.37 13.95 13.15
CA ILE A 26 1.75 14.45 13.16
C ILE A 26 2.70 13.41 12.57
N GLY A 27 2.55 12.15 12.97
CA GLY A 27 3.33 11.05 12.41
C GLY A 27 3.12 10.88 10.90
N LEU A 28 1.88 10.98 10.43
CA LEU A 28 1.54 10.88 9.01
C LEU A 28 2.18 11.99 8.19
N GLU A 29 2.14 13.24 8.65
CA GLU A 29 2.76 14.38 7.97
C GLU A 29 4.30 14.31 8.02
N THR A 30 4.87 13.92 9.17
CA THR A 30 6.32 13.70 9.31
C THR A 30 6.81 12.59 8.39
N ALA A 31 5.98 11.57 8.10
CA ALA A 31 6.30 10.53 7.12
C ALA A 31 6.09 10.98 5.67
N SER A 32 5.19 11.93 5.39
CA SER A 32 4.76 12.27 4.04
C SER A 32 5.55 13.43 3.42
N ILE A 33 5.80 14.50 4.18
CA ILE A 33 6.50 15.69 3.67
C ILE A 33 7.94 15.39 3.24
N PRO A 34 8.79 14.74 4.08
CA PRO A 34 10.13 14.36 3.63
C PRO A 34 10.13 13.34 2.49
N MET A 35 9.08 12.50 2.40
CA MET A 35 8.92 11.55 1.29
C MET A 35 8.75 12.28 -0.04
N ALA A 36 8.02 13.39 -0.09
CA ALA A 36 7.90 14.21 -1.31
C ALA A 36 9.26 14.71 -1.79
N ALA A 37 10.11 15.15 -0.85
CA ALA A 37 11.49 15.56 -1.16
C ALA A 37 12.36 14.39 -1.64
N LEU A 38 12.16 13.17 -1.11
CA LEU A 38 12.82 11.97 -1.59
C LEU A 38 12.36 11.60 -3.00
N VAL A 39 11.06 11.69 -3.31
CA VAL A 39 10.52 11.44 -4.65
C VAL A 39 11.12 12.40 -5.68
N ALA A 40 11.28 13.68 -5.32
CA ALA A 40 11.88 14.72 -6.15
C ALA A 40 13.42 14.81 -6.02
N PHE A 41 14.09 13.77 -5.49
CA PHE A 41 15.50 13.86 -5.10
C PHE A 41 16.46 14.04 -6.28
N ASP A 42 16.11 13.52 -7.47
CA ASP A 42 16.92 13.71 -8.68
C ASP A 42 16.59 15.05 -9.34
N LYS A 43 17.30 16.10 -8.92
CA LYS A 43 17.08 17.49 -9.33
C LYS A 43 17.25 17.74 -10.83
N TYR A 44 17.99 16.88 -11.52
CA TYR A 44 18.33 17.06 -12.93
C TYR A 44 17.32 16.38 -13.87
N ARG A 45 16.38 15.61 -13.31
CA ARG A 45 15.36 14.92 -14.09
C ARG A 45 13.99 15.57 -13.91
N HIS A 46 13.42 16.12 -14.98
CA HIS A 46 12.08 16.69 -14.97
C HIS A 46 11.02 15.72 -14.43
N HIS A 47 11.11 14.45 -14.80
CA HIS A 47 10.17 13.42 -14.32
C HIS A 47 10.22 13.23 -12.80
N SER A 48 11.38 13.40 -12.15
CA SER A 48 11.47 13.33 -10.69
C SER A 48 10.82 14.53 -10.02
N ALA A 49 11.01 15.73 -10.57
CA ALA A 49 10.37 16.95 -10.06
C ALA A 49 8.83 16.88 -10.22
N GLU A 50 8.36 16.41 -11.38
CA GLU A 50 6.93 16.21 -11.65
C GLU A 50 6.32 15.17 -10.69
N ALA A 51 7.00 14.03 -10.50
CA ALA A 51 6.58 13.00 -9.56
C ALA A 51 6.47 13.54 -8.12
N GLY A 52 7.44 14.34 -7.68
CA GLY A 52 7.41 14.99 -6.38
C GLY A 52 6.27 15.98 -6.22
N ALA A 53 6.01 16.79 -7.24
CA ALA A 53 4.88 17.73 -7.25
C ALA A 53 3.53 16.98 -7.21
N LYS A 54 3.36 15.93 -8.01
CA LYS A 54 2.14 15.09 -7.99
C LYS A 54 1.94 14.43 -6.63
N TYR A 55 3.02 13.89 -6.05
CA TYR A 55 2.94 13.25 -4.73
C TYR A 55 2.53 14.24 -3.65
N ILE A 56 3.21 15.40 -3.53
CA ILE A 56 2.93 16.34 -2.44
C ILE A 56 1.54 16.95 -2.56
N LEU A 57 1.10 17.34 -3.76
CA LEU A 57 -0.23 17.94 -3.96
C LEU A 57 -1.35 16.96 -3.61
N THR A 58 -1.23 15.70 -4.07
CA THR A 58 -2.23 14.67 -3.75
C THR A 58 -2.16 14.23 -2.29
N ALA A 59 -0.98 14.20 -1.68
CA ALA A 59 -0.81 13.91 -0.26
C ALA A 59 -1.46 14.99 0.62
N LEU A 60 -1.21 16.28 0.34
CA LEU A 60 -1.81 17.40 1.08
C LEU A 60 -3.34 17.42 0.96
N PHE A 61 -3.87 17.17 -0.23
CA PHE A 61 -5.32 17.06 -0.42
C PHE A 61 -5.90 15.91 0.41
N SER A 62 -5.25 14.77 0.38
CA SER A 62 -5.67 13.56 1.09
C SER A 62 -5.59 13.71 2.61
N SER A 63 -4.52 14.33 3.13
CA SER A 63 -4.39 14.61 4.56
C SER A 63 -5.36 15.69 5.03
N GLY A 64 -5.74 16.64 4.17
CA GLY A 64 -6.80 17.60 4.44
C GLY A 64 -8.16 16.93 4.62
N LEU A 65 -8.51 15.96 3.75
CA LEU A 65 -9.73 15.15 3.90
C LEU A 65 -9.71 14.33 5.20
N LEU A 66 -8.57 13.68 5.49
CA LEU A 66 -8.38 12.93 6.72
C LEU A 66 -8.57 13.81 7.95
N LEU A 67 -7.95 15.00 7.97
CA LEU A 67 -8.06 15.93 9.08
C LEU A 67 -9.49 16.42 9.26
N TYR A 68 -10.22 16.66 8.18
CA TYR A 68 -11.65 16.96 8.22
C TYR A 68 -12.45 15.81 8.83
N GLY A 69 -12.16 14.56 8.46
CA GLY A 69 -12.76 13.39 9.09
C GLY A 69 -12.49 13.32 10.60
N LEU A 70 -11.26 13.61 11.04
CA LEU A 70 -10.90 13.67 12.45
C LEU A 70 -11.65 14.79 13.20
N SER A 71 -11.84 15.94 12.55
CA SER A 71 -12.64 17.05 13.09
C SER A 71 -14.10 16.64 13.32
N LEU A 72 -14.70 15.88 12.39
CA LEU A 72 -16.06 15.36 12.54
C LEU A 72 -16.14 14.32 13.66
N ILE A 73 -15.13 13.44 13.80
CA ILE A 73 -15.05 12.50 14.94
C ILE A 73 -15.02 13.28 16.25
N TYR A 74 -14.14 14.29 16.35
CA TYR A 74 -14.05 15.11 17.55
C TYR A 74 -15.37 15.83 17.86
N GLY A 75 -16.04 16.36 16.84
CA GLY A 75 -17.34 17.04 16.98
C GLY A 75 -18.47 16.15 17.48
N THR A 76 -18.43 14.85 17.18
CA THR A 76 -19.46 13.88 17.60
C THR A 76 -19.13 13.17 18.91
N VAL A 77 -17.86 12.92 19.17
CA VAL A 77 -17.38 12.10 20.29
C VAL A 77 -16.81 12.95 21.44
N GLY A 78 -16.26 14.15 21.14
CA GLY A 78 -15.65 15.05 22.12
C GLY A 78 -14.24 14.67 22.56
N THR A 79 -13.66 13.59 22.03
CA THR A 79 -12.29 13.14 22.34
C THR A 79 -11.58 12.60 21.10
N LEU A 80 -10.24 12.63 21.13
CA LEU A 80 -9.39 12.05 20.09
C LEU A 80 -8.49 10.92 20.61
N TYR A 81 -8.66 10.51 21.87
CA TYR A 81 -7.96 9.35 22.44
C TYR A 81 -8.56 8.05 21.93
N PHE A 82 -7.71 7.16 21.45
CA PHE A 82 -8.13 5.87 20.87
C PHE A 82 -8.89 4.98 21.84
N ALA A 83 -8.58 5.09 23.13
CA ALA A 83 -9.26 4.31 24.18
C ALA A 83 -10.70 4.77 24.44
N ASP A 84 -10.99 6.06 24.27
CA ASP A 84 -12.26 6.66 24.66
C ASP A 84 -13.28 6.69 23.52
N ILE A 85 -12.83 6.81 22.28
CA ILE A 85 -13.68 6.95 21.08
C ILE A 85 -14.69 5.80 20.95
N PRO A 86 -14.32 4.51 21.13
CA PRO A 86 -15.27 3.40 20.90
C PRO A 86 -16.53 3.48 21.75
N ALA A 87 -16.43 4.04 22.96
CA ALA A 87 -17.57 4.16 23.87
C ALA A 87 -18.65 5.15 23.38
N HIS A 88 -18.31 6.02 22.42
CA HIS A 88 -19.18 7.08 21.92
C HIS A 88 -19.54 6.92 20.44
N LEU A 89 -19.11 5.82 19.80
CA LEU A 89 -19.48 5.53 18.42
C LEU A 89 -20.79 4.75 18.38
N ASP A 90 -21.81 5.36 17.76
CA ASP A 90 -23.14 4.80 17.58
C ASP A 90 -23.46 4.45 16.10
N GLY A 91 -22.52 4.74 15.18
CA GLY A 91 -22.70 4.51 13.75
C GLY A 91 -23.63 5.52 13.08
N SER A 92 -23.83 6.71 13.67
CA SER A 92 -24.62 7.79 13.08
C SER A 92 -24.11 8.19 11.69
N PRO A 93 -24.95 8.75 10.80
CA PRO A 93 -24.54 9.16 9.47
C PRO A 93 -23.34 10.12 9.45
N LEU A 94 -23.22 10.97 10.47
CA LEU A 94 -22.10 11.90 10.59
C LEU A 94 -20.80 11.16 10.96
N GLN A 95 -20.87 10.14 11.81
CA GLN A 95 -19.72 9.29 12.16
C GLN A 95 -19.30 8.42 10.97
N ILE A 96 -20.24 7.89 10.18
CA ILE A 96 -19.93 7.18 8.93
C ILE A 96 -19.22 8.11 7.95
N MET A 97 -19.72 9.32 7.76
CA MET A 97 -19.08 10.32 6.92
C MET A 97 -17.66 10.66 7.42
N ALA A 98 -17.48 10.82 8.72
CA ALA A 98 -16.18 11.05 9.35
C ALA A 98 -15.21 9.90 9.06
N PHE A 99 -15.67 8.67 9.18
CA PHE A 99 -14.90 7.47 8.82
C PHE A 99 -14.49 7.46 7.35
N VAL A 100 -15.39 7.76 6.42
CA VAL A 100 -15.09 7.80 4.98
C VAL A 100 -14.02 8.83 4.66
N PHE A 101 -14.08 10.02 5.27
CA PHE A 101 -13.03 11.04 5.11
C PHE A 101 -11.70 10.61 5.73
N PHE A 102 -11.71 10.03 6.92
CA PHE A 102 -10.51 9.44 7.53
C PHE A 102 -9.92 8.35 6.62
N PHE A 103 -10.76 7.43 6.16
CA PHE A 103 -10.35 6.32 5.29
C PHE A 103 -9.77 6.80 3.96
N SER A 104 -10.26 7.92 3.41
CA SER A 104 -9.74 8.47 2.15
C SER A 104 -8.24 8.82 2.25
N GLY A 105 -7.82 9.39 3.38
CA GLY A 105 -6.41 9.68 3.63
C GLY A 105 -5.55 8.43 3.82
N MET A 106 -6.07 7.44 4.52
CA MET A 106 -5.39 6.15 4.66
C MET A 106 -5.34 5.38 3.35
N GLY A 107 -6.41 5.41 2.57
CA GLY A 107 -6.49 4.82 1.23
C GLY A 107 -5.46 5.41 0.26
N PHE A 108 -5.24 6.72 0.31
CA PHE A 108 -4.15 7.37 -0.42
C PHE A 108 -2.79 6.81 0.01
N LYS A 109 -2.50 6.75 1.30
CA LYS A 109 -1.20 6.30 1.83
C LYS A 109 -0.88 4.84 1.45
N ILE A 110 -1.91 3.99 1.42
CA ILE A 110 -1.80 2.57 1.04
C ILE A 110 -1.90 2.41 -0.50
N SER A 111 -2.35 3.41 -1.22
CA SER A 111 -2.65 3.40 -2.67
C SER A 111 -3.83 2.49 -3.03
N LEU A 112 -4.90 2.53 -2.26
CA LEU A 112 -6.13 1.82 -2.57
C LEU A 112 -6.98 2.60 -3.60
N VAL A 113 -7.72 1.90 -4.44
CA VAL A 113 -8.69 2.53 -5.35
C VAL A 113 -9.86 3.11 -4.53
N PRO A 114 -10.31 4.35 -4.79
CA PRO A 114 -9.94 5.25 -5.91
C PRO A 114 -8.73 6.18 -5.64
N PHE A 115 -8.09 6.12 -4.50
CA PHE A 115 -7.04 7.04 -4.06
C PHE A 115 -5.64 6.70 -4.61
N HIS A 116 -5.52 5.85 -5.62
CA HIS A 116 -4.29 5.27 -6.17
C HIS A 116 -3.63 6.06 -7.31
N LEU A 117 -4.30 7.07 -7.86
CA LEU A 117 -3.92 7.71 -9.14
C LEU A 117 -2.50 8.29 -9.16
N TRP A 118 -1.96 8.66 -8.02
CA TRP A 118 -0.59 9.16 -7.89
C TRP A 118 0.49 8.10 -8.08
N THR A 119 0.16 6.83 -7.82
CA THR A 119 1.14 5.76 -7.59
C THR A 119 1.96 5.45 -8.83
N ALA A 120 1.33 5.32 -9.99
CA ALA A 120 2.01 4.97 -11.23
C ALA A 120 3.02 6.04 -11.66
N ASP A 121 2.62 7.30 -11.65
CA ASP A 121 3.46 8.42 -12.06
C ASP A 121 4.61 8.67 -11.08
N VAL A 122 4.34 8.53 -9.78
CA VAL A 122 5.36 8.69 -8.73
C VAL A 122 6.38 7.55 -8.78
N TYR A 123 5.94 6.31 -8.99
CA TYR A 123 6.88 5.18 -9.09
C TYR A 123 7.77 5.27 -10.34
N GLU A 124 7.23 5.74 -11.44
CA GLU A 124 8.00 5.94 -12.66
C GLU A 124 9.03 7.07 -12.50
N GLY A 125 8.62 8.23 -11.99
CA GLY A 125 9.46 9.42 -11.92
C GLY A 125 10.47 9.44 -10.77
N ALA A 126 10.16 8.82 -9.63
CA ALA A 126 11.06 8.80 -8.48
C ALA A 126 12.32 7.97 -8.73
N PRO A 127 13.43 8.25 -8.02
CA PRO A 127 14.59 7.35 -8.01
C PRO A 127 14.20 5.93 -7.60
N SER A 128 14.74 4.90 -8.24
CA SER A 128 14.31 3.50 -8.04
C SER A 128 14.45 3.03 -6.58
N THR A 129 15.46 3.51 -5.85
CA THR A 129 15.64 3.24 -4.42
C THR A 129 14.54 3.86 -3.55
N VAL A 130 14.08 5.06 -3.91
CA VAL A 130 12.96 5.74 -3.24
C VAL A 130 11.66 5.01 -3.55
N THR A 131 11.47 4.58 -4.80
CA THR A 131 10.30 3.80 -5.20
C THR A 131 10.23 2.48 -4.42
N ALA A 132 11.36 1.77 -4.28
CA ALA A 132 11.44 0.55 -3.48
C ALA A 132 11.01 0.78 -2.03
N TYR A 133 11.54 1.82 -1.39
CA TYR A 133 11.21 2.21 -0.02
C TYR A 133 9.72 2.57 0.13
N LEU A 134 9.20 3.41 -0.78
CA LEU A 134 7.82 3.86 -0.76
C LEU A 134 6.83 2.71 -0.97
N SER A 135 7.18 1.76 -1.84
CA SER A 135 6.30 0.66 -2.23
C SER A 135 6.02 -0.34 -1.11
N VAL A 136 6.95 -0.50 -0.16
CA VAL A 136 6.84 -1.50 0.90
C VAL A 136 6.76 -0.88 2.28
N ILE A 137 7.76 -0.10 2.68
CA ILE A 137 7.87 0.37 4.07
C ILE A 137 6.73 1.34 4.39
N SER A 138 6.50 2.32 3.52
CA SER A 138 5.42 3.29 3.72
C SER A 138 4.03 2.64 3.69
N LYS A 139 3.78 1.73 2.74
CA LYS A 139 2.49 1.04 2.64
C LYS A 139 2.26 0.04 3.76
N GLY A 140 3.29 -0.74 4.11
CA GLY A 140 3.21 -1.72 5.19
C GLY A 140 2.90 -1.05 6.52
N SER A 141 3.61 0.04 6.87
CA SER A 141 3.34 0.79 8.08
C SER A 141 1.91 1.35 8.12
N ALA A 142 1.44 1.92 6.99
CA ALA A 142 0.08 2.44 6.89
C ALA A 142 -0.99 1.33 7.02
N ALA A 143 -0.74 0.14 6.45
CA ALA A 143 -1.65 -1.00 6.58
C ALA A 143 -1.78 -1.49 8.03
N PHE A 144 -0.65 -1.59 8.77
CA PHE A 144 -0.67 -1.94 10.19
C PHE A 144 -1.41 -0.91 11.04
N VAL A 145 -1.17 0.37 10.77
CA VAL A 145 -1.84 1.47 11.49
C VAL A 145 -3.34 1.45 11.20
N LEU A 146 -3.74 1.30 9.93
CA LEU A 146 -5.15 1.20 9.55
C LEU A 146 -5.82 0.03 10.26
N MET A 147 -5.21 -1.16 10.24
CA MET A 147 -5.72 -2.33 10.95
C MET A 147 -5.92 -2.03 12.45
N THR A 148 -4.91 -1.42 13.08
CA THR A 148 -4.96 -1.10 14.52
C THR A 148 -6.10 -0.12 14.83
N ILE A 149 -6.28 0.92 14.01
CA ILE A 149 -7.32 1.91 14.18
C ILE A 149 -8.71 1.30 13.95
N LEU A 150 -8.87 0.48 12.90
CA LEU A 150 -10.16 -0.19 12.63
C LEU A 150 -10.58 -1.12 13.77
N TYR A 151 -9.64 -1.88 14.32
CA TYR A 151 -9.95 -2.87 15.36
C TYR A 151 -10.06 -2.28 16.78
N LYS A 152 -9.37 -1.17 17.05
CA LYS A 152 -9.41 -0.54 18.37
C LYS A 152 -10.38 0.64 18.44
N VAL A 153 -10.35 1.51 17.44
CA VAL A 153 -11.11 2.77 17.47
C VAL A 153 -12.48 2.60 16.81
N PHE A 154 -12.52 2.02 15.59
CA PHE A 154 -13.76 1.80 14.85
C PHE A 154 -14.37 0.41 15.06
N ALA A 155 -14.01 -0.30 16.13
CA ALA A 155 -14.59 -1.60 16.44
C ALA A 155 -16.13 -1.61 16.50
N PRO A 156 -16.82 -0.59 17.08
CA PRO A 156 -18.29 -0.56 17.07
C PRO A 156 -18.91 -0.39 15.67
N MET A 157 -18.13 0.08 14.69
CA MET A 157 -18.57 0.32 13.33
C MET A 157 -18.07 -0.77 12.36
N VAL A 158 -17.92 -2.00 12.83
CA VAL A 158 -17.35 -3.12 12.03
C VAL A 158 -18.10 -3.35 10.72
N VAL A 159 -19.42 -3.31 10.74
CA VAL A 159 -20.25 -3.54 9.55
C VAL A 159 -19.98 -2.47 8.47
N GLN A 160 -19.93 -1.21 8.87
CA GLN A 160 -19.74 -0.08 7.98
C GLN A 160 -18.35 -0.09 7.34
N TRP A 161 -17.29 -0.28 8.13
CA TRP A 161 -15.94 -0.27 7.55
C TRP A 161 -15.64 -1.55 6.75
N GLN A 162 -16.25 -2.70 7.09
CA GLN A 162 -16.13 -3.91 6.28
C GLN A 162 -16.81 -3.73 4.91
N GLU A 163 -17.97 -3.08 4.85
CA GLU A 163 -18.64 -2.78 3.59
C GLU A 163 -17.80 -1.87 2.68
N VAL A 164 -17.23 -0.80 3.23
CA VAL A 164 -16.33 0.09 2.48
C VAL A 164 -15.10 -0.69 1.98
N LEU A 165 -14.45 -1.46 2.84
CA LEU A 165 -13.28 -2.26 2.47
C LEU A 165 -13.61 -3.31 1.40
N TYR A 166 -14.78 -3.94 1.47
CA TYR A 166 -15.21 -4.94 0.51
C TYR A 166 -15.15 -4.42 -0.93
N TRP A 167 -15.77 -3.27 -1.17
CA TRP A 167 -15.78 -2.66 -2.50
C TRP A 167 -14.41 -2.11 -2.91
N VAL A 168 -13.69 -1.51 -1.99
CA VAL A 168 -12.34 -0.99 -2.21
C VAL A 168 -11.35 -2.10 -2.57
N ILE A 169 -11.45 -3.26 -1.93
CA ILE A 169 -10.61 -4.43 -2.25
C ILE A 169 -10.89 -4.91 -3.67
N ILE A 170 -12.17 -5.15 -4.01
CA ILE A 170 -12.55 -5.60 -5.37
C ILE A 170 -12.03 -4.63 -6.42
N ALA A 171 -12.28 -3.34 -6.23
CA ALA A 171 -11.83 -2.31 -7.16
C ALA A 171 -10.30 -2.28 -7.27
N SER A 172 -9.58 -2.35 -6.14
CA SER A 172 -8.12 -2.27 -6.12
C SER A 172 -7.45 -3.45 -6.81
N ILE A 173 -7.86 -4.69 -6.50
CA ILE A 173 -7.25 -5.87 -7.13
C ILE A 173 -7.61 -5.97 -8.61
N THR A 174 -8.85 -5.62 -8.99
CA THR A 174 -9.32 -5.79 -10.37
C THR A 174 -8.77 -4.71 -11.30
N LEU A 175 -8.95 -3.44 -10.95
CA LEU A 175 -8.48 -2.33 -11.80
C LEU A 175 -6.96 -2.31 -11.91
N ALA A 176 -6.25 -2.54 -10.81
CA ALA A 176 -4.80 -2.56 -10.84
C ALA A 176 -4.25 -3.67 -11.73
N ASN A 177 -4.80 -4.88 -11.67
CA ASN A 177 -4.38 -5.98 -12.54
C ASN A 177 -4.68 -5.70 -14.01
N LEU A 178 -5.86 -5.15 -14.33
CA LEU A 178 -6.21 -4.78 -15.71
C LEU A 178 -5.29 -3.70 -16.27
N PHE A 179 -4.94 -2.70 -15.48
CA PHE A 179 -3.99 -1.66 -15.91
C PHE A 179 -2.56 -2.18 -16.00
N ALA A 180 -2.14 -3.10 -15.12
CA ALA A 180 -0.82 -3.72 -15.17
C ALA A 180 -0.56 -4.44 -16.49
N LEU A 181 -1.57 -5.13 -17.06
CA LEU A 181 -1.47 -5.87 -18.33
C LEU A 181 -1.05 -5.01 -19.53
N ARG A 182 -1.24 -3.70 -19.48
CA ARG A 182 -0.96 -2.78 -20.58
C ARG A 182 0.30 -1.93 -20.36
N GLN A 183 1.03 -2.17 -19.28
CA GLN A 183 2.23 -1.38 -19.00
C GLN A 183 3.45 -1.94 -19.73
N GLU A 184 4.18 -1.06 -20.37
CA GLU A 184 5.46 -1.37 -21.02
C GLU A 184 6.64 -0.97 -20.12
N ASN A 185 6.48 0.04 -19.28
CA ASN A 185 7.48 0.47 -18.31
C ASN A 185 7.42 -0.39 -17.06
N LEU A 186 8.55 -1.03 -16.70
CA LEU A 186 8.62 -1.95 -15.57
C LEU A 186 8.31 -1.28 -14.21
N LYS A 187 8.70 -0.01 -14.02
CA LYS A 187 8.39 0.73 -12.78
C LYS A 187 6.88 1.02 -12.68
N ARG A 188 6.22 1.36 -13.79
CA ARG A 188 4.76 1.52 -13.82
C ARG A 188 4.03 0.19 -13.61
N LEU A 189 4.52 -0.89 -14.21
CA LEU A 189 4.00 -2.23 -13.97
C LEU A 189 4.07 -2.56 -12.48
N MET A 190 5.23 -2.34 -11.85
CA MET A 190 5.40 -2.56 -10.41
C MET A 190 4.53 -1.63 -9.55
N ALA A 191 4.17 -0.44 -10.04
CA ALA A 191 3.22 0.43 -9.35
C ALA A 191 1.81 -0.17 -9.33
N PHE A 192 1.30 -0.65 -10.47
CA PHE A 192 -0.01 -1.32 -10.51
C PHE A 192 0.00 -2.66 -9.77
N SER A 193 1.09 -3.43 -9.88
CA SER A 193 1.33 -4.58 -9.03
C SER A 193 1.17 -4.22 -7.54
N SER A 194 1.83 -3.14 -7.10
CA SER A 194 1.79 -2.67 -5.72
C SER A 194 0.38 -2.23 -5.25
N ILE A 195 -0.46 -1.67 -6.14
CA ILE A 195 -1.87 -1.36 -5.85
C ILE A 195 -2.68 -2.66 -5.66
N SER A 196 -2.48 -3.64 -6.54
CA SER A 196 -3.11 -4.96 -6.41
C SER A 196 -2.69 -5.65 -5.11
N GLN A 197 -1.39 -5.64 -4.78
CA GLN A 197 -0.87 -6.22 -3.53
C GLN A 197 -1.45 -5.52 -2.29
N ALA A 198 -1.65 -4.20 -2.34
CA ALA A 198 -2.34 -3.47 -1.27
C ALA A 198 -3.79 -3.96 -1.09
N GLY A 199 -4.50 -4.24 -2.18
CA GLY A 199 -5.83 -4.85 -2.13
C GLY A 199 -5.81 -6.23 -1.45
N TYR A 200 -4.82 -7.10 -1.75
CA TYR A 200 -4.67 -8.39 -1.07
C TYR A 200 -4.34 -8.23 0.43
N ILE A 201 -3.50 -7.26 0.81
CA ILE A 201 -3.22 -6.96 2.21
C ILE A 201 -4.52 -6.61 2.97
N MET A 202 -5.43 -5.86 2.35
CA MET A 202 -6.71 -5.50 2.95
C MET A 202 -7.65 -6.69 3.17
N LEU A 203 -7.48 -7.84 2.49
CA LEU A 203 -8.20 -9.07 2.81
C LEU A 203 -7.90 -9.59 4.22
N GLY A 204 -6.68 -9.40 4.70
CA GLY A 204 -6.33 -9.71 6.09
C GLY A 204 -7.00 -8.76 7.08
N VAL A 205 -7.15 -7.48 6.71
CA VAL A 205 -7.81 -6.48 7.55
C VAL A 205 -9.32 -6.71 7.63
N ILE A 206 -9.99 -7.00 6.50
CA ILE A 206 -11.45 -7.15 6.46
C ILE A 206 -11.95 -8.36 7.26
N SER A 207 -11.11 -9.38 7.43
CA SER A 207 -11.48 -10.59 8.19
C SER A 207 -11.88 -10.30 9.64
N GLY A 208 -11.32 -9.26 10.26
CA GLY A 208 -11.60 -8.89 11.64
C GLY A 208 -11.09 -9.90 12.70
N THR A 209 -10.24 -10.85 12.31
CA THR A 209 -9.81 -11.97 13.14
C THR A 209 -8.32 -11.94 13.46
N SER A 210 -7.91 -12.69 14.50
CA SER A 210 -6.50 -12.89 14.85
C SER A 210 -5.72 -13.59 13.74
N LEU A 211 -6.36 -14.51 13.02
CA LEU A 211 -5.78 -15.16 11.84
C LEU A 211 -5.49 -14.15 10.73
N GLY A 212 -6.42 -13.22 10.48
CA GLY A 212 -6.24 -12.14 9.51
C GLY A 212 -5.08 -11.22 9.87
N MET A 213 -4.95 -10.85 11.15
CA MET A 213 -3.82 -10.03 11.63
C MET A 213 -2.48 -10.73 11.42
N THR A 214 -2.38 -12.01 11.81
CA THR A 214 -1.15 -12.79 11.64
C THR A 214 -0.81 -12.98 10.16
N SER A 215 -1.81 -13.26 9.33
CA SER A 215 -1.66 -13.42 7.89
C SER A 215 -1.21 -12.12 7.21
N LEU A 216 -1.69 -10.97 7.66
CA LEU A 216 -1.26 -9.66 7.19
C LEU A 216 0.22 -9.41 7.49
N VAL A 217 0.68 -9.70 8.73
CA VAL A 217 2.09 -9.56 9.11
C VAL A 217 2.97 -10.43 8.20
N TYR A 218 2.60 -11.69 8.05
CA TYR A 218 3.33 -12.62 7.20
C TYR A 218 3.36 -12.16 5.74
N TYR A 219 2.22 -11.70 5.21
CA TYR A 219 2.11 -11.20 3.84
C TYR A 219 3.02 -9.99 3.60
N VAL A 220 2.98 -8.99 4.49
CA VAL A 220 3.81 -7.78 4.37
C VAL A 220 5.29 -8.14 4.41
N LEU A 221 5.72 -9.09 5.25
CA LEU A 221 7.10 -9.55 5.31
C LEU A 221 7.54 -10.19 3.98
N ILE A 222 6.77 -11.11 3.43
CA ILE A 222 7.09 -11.76 2.15
C ILE A 222 7.09 -10.76 0.99
N TYR A 223 6.08 -9.87 0.97
CA TYR A 223 6.00 -8.80 -0.02
C TYR A 223 7.22 -7.87 0.03
N LEU A 224 7.71 -7.55 1.25
CA LEU A 224 8.90 -6.73 1.45
C LEU A 224 10.10 -7.34 0.75
N PHE A 225 10.43 -8.60 1.03
CA PHE A 225 11.61 -9.25 0.43
C PHE A 225 11.47 -9.40 -1.08
N ALA A 226 10.33 -9.84 -1.58
CA ALA A 226 10.10 -10.03 -3.01
C ALA A 226 10.18 -8.70 -3.77
N ASN A 227 9.52 -7.67 -3.27
CA ASN A 227 9.47 -6.37 -3.94
C ASN A 227 10.83 -5.63 -3.91
N LEU A 228 11.55 -5.69 -2.78
CA LEU A 228 12.91 -5.15 -2.69
C LEU A 228 13.86 -5.88 -3.65
N ALA A 229 13.74 -7.20 -3.82
CA ALA A 229 14.54 -7.95 -4.77
C ALA A 229 14.28 -7.47 -6.21
N VAL A 230 13.01 -7.30 -6.61
CA VAL A 230 12.66 -6.76 -7.95
C VAL A 230 13.26 -5.36 -8.15
N PHE A 231 13.04 -4.44 -7.21
CA PHE A 231 13.57 -3.09 -7.34
C PHE A 231 15.10 -3.02 -7.26
N THR A 232 15.76 -3.96 -6.59
CA THR A 232 17.21 -4.08 -6.62
C THR A 232 17.70 -4.42 -8.03
N VAL A 233 17.07 -5.38 -8.71
CA VAL A 233 17.41 -5.71 -10.10
C VAL A 233 17.15 -4.51 -11.02
N ILE A 234 15.97 -3.86 -10.88
CA ILE A 234 15.64 -2.65 -11.65
C ILE A 234 16.71 -1.57 -11.45
N THR A 235 17.14 -1.34 -10.21
CA THR A 235 18.14 -0.31 -9.90
C THR A 235 19.49 -0.65 -10.53
N ILE A 236 19.95 -1.89 -10.45
CA ILE A 236 21.24 -2.32 -11.02
C ILE A 236 21.23 -2.18 -12.56
N VAL A 237 20.14 -2.60 -13.20
CA VAL A 237 19.99 -2.49 -14.66
C VAL A 237 19.93 -1.02 -15.06
N ALA A 238 19.12 -0.22 -14.36
CA ALA A 238 18.96 1.21 -14.64
C ALA A 238 20.26 2.01 -14.47
N LEU A 239 21.09 1.70 -13.49
CA LEU A 239 22.39 2.35 -13.26
C LEU A 239 23.39 2.08 -14.40
N ARG A 240 23.27 0.92 -15.07
CA ARG A 240 24.18 0.53 -16.15
C ARG A 240 23.71 0.92 -17.54
N SER A 241 22.41 0.86 -17.79
CA SER A 241 21.85 1.00 -19.14
C SER A 241 20.84 2.12 -19.30
N HIS A 242 20.35 2.74 -18.20
CA HIS A 242 19.26 3.72 -18.18
C HIS A 242 17.95 3.22 -18.81
N LYS A 243 17.72 1.92 -18.77
CA LYS A 243 16.62 1.22 -19.42
C LYS A 243 15.55 0.80 -18.40
N PHE A 244 14.27 0.93 -18.77
CA PHE A 244 13.14 0.67 -17.90
C PHE A 244 11.98 -0.04 -18.58
N THR A 245 12.04 -0.31 -19.89
CA THR A 245 10.99 -1.01 -20.61
C THR A 245 11.11 -2.52 -20.42
N LEU A 246 10.01 -3.25 -20.54
CA LEU A 246 10.03 -4.72 -20.45
C LEU A 246 10.96 -5.34 -21.52
N GLU A 247 10.95 -4.78 -22.73
CA GLU A 247 11.80 -5.25 -23.84
C GLU A 247 13.30 -5.12 -23.51
N ASP A 248 13.68 -4.12 -22.72
CA ASP A 248 15.08 -3.90 -22.32
C ASP A 248 15.64 -5.03 -21.44
N TYR A 249 14.78 -5.83 -20.84
CA TYR A 249 15.17 -6.99 -20.02
C TYR A 249 15.29 -8.28 -20.82
N ASN A 250 14.96 -8.25 -22.12
CA ASN A 250 15.19 -9.39 -23.02
C ASN A 250 16.68 -9.74 -23.06
N GLY A 251 16.99 -11.02 -22.86
CA GLY A 251 18.36 -11.50 -22.83
C GLY A 251 19.12 -11.21 -21.53
N LEU A 252 18.46 -10.75 -20.46
CA LEU A 252 19.11 -10.54 -19.16
C LEU A 252 19.78 -11.83 -18.63
N TYR A 253 19.21 -13.00 -18.94
CA TYR A 253 19.80 -14.28 -18.56
C TYR A 253 21.16 -14.53 -19.24
N THR A 254 21.31 -14.15 -20.50
CA THR A 254 22.58 -14.34 -21.25
C THR A 254 23.65 -13.37 -20.78
N THR A 255 23.27 -12.14 -20.37
CA THR A 255 24.19 -11.10 -19.93
C THR A 255 24.52 -11.19 -18.45
N ASN A 256 23.55 -11.50 -17.62
CA ASN A 256 23.72 -11.63 -16.17
C ASN A 256 22.72 -12.66 -15.56
N PRO A 257 23.06 -13.96 -15.61
CA PRO A 257 22.16 -15.04 -15.15
C PRO A 257 21.78 -14.92 -13.68
N LYS A 258 22.64 -14.35 -12.82
CA LYS A 258 22.33 -14.19 -11.39
C LYS A 258 21.23 -13.15 -11.15
N LEU A 259 21.27 -12.02 -11.86
CA LEU A 259 20.21 -11.01 -11.76
C LEU A 259 18.90 -11.52 -12.37
N ALA A 260 18.96 -12.22 -13.51
CA ALA A 260 17.79 -12.83 -14.11
C ALA A 260 17.14 -13.84 -13.18
N PHE A 261 17.92 -14.72 -12.54
CA PHE A 261 17.44 -15.69 -11.58
C PHE A 261 16.78 -15.03 -10.36
N LEU A 262 17.42 -13.99 -9.77
CA LEU A 262 16.85 -13.22 -8.66
C LEU A 262 15.51 -12.58 -9.04
N MET A 263 15.44 -11.98 -10.23
CA MET A 263 14.21 -11.37 -10.74
C MET A 263 13.09 -12.39 -10.87
N THR A 264 13.38 -13.55 -11.49
CA THR A 264 12.43 -14.66 -11.67
C THR A 264 11.89 -15.17 -10.33
N LEU A 265 12.76 -15.42 -9.35
CA LEU A 265 12.33 -15.87 -8.01
C LEU A 265 11.43 -14.85 -7.32
N ALA A 266 11.78 -13.56 -7.42
CA ALA A 266 11.02 -12.48 -6.81
C ALA A 266 9.64 -12.33 -7.46
N LEU A 267 9.57 -12.37 -8.80
CA LEU A 267 8.31 -12.29 -9.55
C LEU A 267 7.41 -13.51 -9.29
N PHE A 268 7.96 -14.73 -9.23
CA PHE A 268 7.20 -15.93 -8.89
C PHE A 268 6.64 -15.85 -7.46
N SER A 269 7.38 -15.27 -6.53
CA SER A 269 6.86 -15.01 -5.18
C SER A 269 5.72 -14.00 -5.20
N LEU A 270 5.83 -12.89 -5.93
CA LEU A 270 4.74 -11.89 -6.07
C LEU A 270 3.50 -12.48 -6.77
N ALA A 271 3.71 -13.31 -7.78
CA ALA A 271 2.66 -14.04 -8.46
C ALA A 271 1.92 -15.01 -7.53
N GLY A 272 2.64 -15.60 -6.56
CA GLY A 272 2.09 -16.58 -5.65
C GLY A 272 2.11 -18.00 -6.22
N ILE A 273 3.20 -18.37 -6.92
CA ILE A 273 3.39 -19.70 -7.48
C ILE A 273 3.98 -20.63 -6.39
N PRO A 274 3.44 -21.84 -6.15
CA PRO A 274 4.11 -22.83 -5.32
C PRO A 274 5.47 -23.24 -5.94
N PRO A 275 6.51 -23.50 -5.16
CA PRO A 275 6.63 -23.56 -3.70
C PRO A 275 7.10 -22.25 -3.02
N PHE A 276 6.99 -21.10 -3.66
CA PHE A 276 7.51 -19.84 -3.14
C PHE A 276 6.69 -19.32 -1.95
N ALA A 277 7.32 -18.53 -1.08
CA ALA A 277 6.70 -17.98 0.12
C ALA A 277 5.47 -17.08 -0.16
N GLY A 278 5.44 -16.42 -1.33
CA GLY A 278 4.29 -15.63 -1.78
C GLY A 278 3.01 -16.42 -1.96
N PHE A 279 3.10 -17.70 -2.33
CA PHE A 279 1.93 -18.58 -2.36
C PHE A 279 1.33 -18.76 -0.96
N PHE A 280 2.13 -19.10 0.02
CA PHE A 280 1.66 -19.30 1.40
C PHE A 280 1.10 -18.01 2.00
N SER A 281 1.70 -16.86 1.68
CA SER A 281 1.19 -15.56 2.16
C SER A 281 -0.20 -15.25 1.61
N LYS A 282 -0.46 -15.51 0.32
CA LYS A 282 -1.79 -15.39 -0.28
C LYS A 282 -2.76 -16.42 0.29
N PHE A 283 -2.31 -17.66 0.46
CA PHE A 283 -3.13 -18.73 1.00
C PHE A 283 -3.68 -18.40 2.38
N PHE A 284 -2.83 -17.94 3.32
CA PHE A 284 -3.27 -17.61 4.67
C PHE A 284 -4.22 -16.41 4.71
N ILE A 285 -3.99 -15.38 3.90
CA ILE A 285 -4.89 -14.22 3.82
C ILE A 285 -6.25 -14.62 3.23
N PHE A 286 -6.27 -15.49 2.21
CA PHE A 286 -7.52 -15.99 1.63
C PHE A 286 -8.27 -16.89 2.62
N ALA A 287 -7.57 -17.76 3.35
CA ALA A 287 -8.16 -18.58 4.39
C ALA A 287 -8.83 -17.72 5.47
N ALA A 288 -8.13 -16.68 5.97
CA ALA A 288 -8.69 -15.79 6.97
C ALA A 288 -9.96 -15.06 6.49
N ALA A 289 -9.97 -14.55 5.27
CA ALA A 289 -11.15 -13.89 4.70
C ALA A 289 -12.29 -14.90 4.42
N PHE A 290 -11.95 -16.11 3.99
CA PHE A 290 -12.93 -17.18 3.74
C PHE A 290 -13.62 -17.65 5.03
N GLU A 291 -12.87 -17.89 6.09
CA GLU A 291 -13.41 -18.26 7.41
C GLU A 291 -14.29 -17.15 8.02
N SER A 292 -14.03 -15.90 7.65
CA SER A 292 -14.86 -14.76 8.06
C SER A 292 -16.13 -14.55 7.22
N GLY A 293 -16.42 -15.46 6.26
CA GLY A 293 -17.64 -15.44 5.43
C GLY A 293 -17.54 -14.64 4.13
N PHE A 294 -16.38 -14.08 3.79
CA PHE A 294 -16.19 -13.28 2.56
C PHE A 294 -15.90 -14.16 1.32
N HIS A 295 -16.71 -15.21 1.09
CA HIS A 295 -16.44 -16.21 0.05
C HIS A 295 -16.38 -15.63 -1.37
N LEU A 296 -17.30 -14.75 -1.73
CA LEU A 296 -17.31 -14.12 -3.06
C LEU A 296 -16.08 -13.20 -3.25
N LEU A 297 -15.68 -12.49 -2.22
CA LEU A 297 -14.50 -11.64 -2.26
C LEU A 297 -13.23 -12.47 -2.49
N VAL A 298 -13.09 -13.60 -1.80
CA VAL A 298 -11.98 -14.55 -2.00
C VAL A 298 -12.00 -15.14 -3.40
N PHE A 299 -13.17 -15.49 -3.94
CA PHE A 299 -13.30 -15.97 -5.30
C PHE A 299 -12.83 -14.96 -6.35
N ILE A 300 -13.23 -13.69 -6.20
CA ILE A 300 -12.74 -12.58 -7.05
C ILE A 300 -11.22 -12.40 -6.89
N ALA A 301 -10.69 -12.50 -5.68
CA ALA A 301 -9.26 -12.40 -5.43
C ALA A 301 -8.46 -13.55 -6.07
N LEU A 302 -8.99 -14.77 -6.09
CA LEU A 302 -8.39 -15.91 -6.80
C LEU A 302 -8.33 -15.69 -8.30
N ILE A 303 -9.42 -15.21 -8.92
CA ILE A 303 -9.44 -14.86 -10.36
C ILE A 303 -8.37 -13.79 -10.65
N ASN A 304 -8.30 -12.76 -9.82
CA ASN A 304 -7.31 -11.70 -9.97
C ASN A 304 -5.87 -12.19 -9.77
N THR A 305 -5.65 -13.19 -8.93
CA THR A 305 -4.34 -13.85 -8.80
C THR A 305 -3.95 -14.54 -10.11
N ILE A 306 -4.88 -15.23 -10.77
CA ILE A 306 -4.63 -15.85 -12.09
C ILE A 306 -4.31 -14.78 -13.14
N LEU A 307 -5.04 -13.67 -13.16
CA LEU A 307 -4.74 -12.55 -14.06
C LEU A 307 -3.34 -11.98 -13.81
N SER A 308 -2.91 -11.92 -12.56
CA SER A 308 -1.58 -11.40 -12.21
C SER A 308 -0.44 -12.30 -12.67
N LEU A 309 -0.66 -13.60 -12.83
CA LEU A 309 0.36 -14.53 -13.39
C LEU A 309 0.81 -14.14 -14.80
N TYR A 310 -0.04 -13.48 -15.57
CA TYR A 310 0.28 -13.11 -16.95
C TYR A 310 1.35 -12.03 -17.04
N TYR A 311 1.36 -11.07 -16.13
CA TYR A 311 2.31 -9.97 -16.21
C TYR A 311 3.55 -10.15 -15.30
N TYR A 312 3.53 -11.09 -14.35
CA TYR A 312 4.71 -11.47 -13.56
C TYR A 312 5.55 -12.51 -14.31
#